data_378d823a4f9623b23e67c535ab9b1b85
#
_entry.id   378d823a4f9623b23e67c535ab9b1b85
#
_cell.length_a   1.000
_cell.length_b   1.000
_cell.length_c   1.000
_cell.angle_alpha   90.00
_cell.angle_beta   90.00
_cell.angle_gamma   90.00
#
_symmetry.space_group_name_H-M   'P 1'
#
loop_
_entity.id
_entity.type
_entity.pdbx_description
1 polymer ?
#
loop_
_entity_poly.entity_id
_entity_poly.type
_entity_poly.pdbx_seq_one_letter_code
_entity_poly.pdbx_strand_id
1 'polypeptide(L)'
;DFKKPDLIITKCLRASLSDLICKGVMPKYYFISASGNKKHFSISNLKKISQALKYEQKKFSIKLSGGDTVFSNNLSFTFVVVGYSNKLPILRSGSKLNDDIYITNTIGDPYLGLYFIKKKLNTKMSKYFVNSYYKPNLPFNFSKKINLFANASIDISDGLYQDLNHLFSNSNLTYSLDPHKIPISHNLKKYLINNNLKKNSFVKNGDDYQILFTANKKNRSLIQRIASKSQTLVTRVGVVKSGKLKIDPKKQGYIHKF
;
A
#
# COMPACT_ATOMS: atom_id res chain seq x y z
N ASP A 1 -17.99 -2.96 -9.93
CA ASP A 1 -19.32 -3.22 -9.38
C ASP A 1 -19.57 -2.34 -8.16
N PHE A 2 -20.43 -1.32 -8.31
CA PHE A 2 -20.75 -0.34 -7.25
C PHE A 2 -21.76 -0.87 -6.20
N LYS A 3 -21.84 -2.18 -6.02
CA LYS A 3 -22.72 -2.79 -4.99
C LYS A 3 -22.25 -2.54 -3.56
N LYS A 4 -20.96 -2.16 -3.37
CA LYS A 4 -20.33 -1.93 -2.07
C LYS A 4 -19.61 -0.58 -2.06
N PRO A 5 -20.34 0.54 -2.12
CA PRO A 5 -19.75 1.88 -2.24
C PRO A 5 -18.84 2.24 -1.04
N ASP A 6 -19.17 1.77 0.16
CA ASP A 6 -18.38 1.90 1.36
C ASP A 6 -16.97 1.31 1.22
N LEU A 7 -16.87 0.11 0.64
CA LEU A 7 -15.59 -0.56 0.44
C LEU A 7 -14.73 0.13 -0.62
N ILE A 8 -15.36 0.59 -1.71
CA ILE A 8 -14.67 1.31 -2.78
C ILE A 8 -14.07 2.61 -2.23
N ILE A 9 -14.87 3.39 -1.52
CA ILE A 9 -14.42 4.65 -0.88
C ILE A 9 -13.28 4.39 0.11
N THR A 10 -13.40 3.36 0.95
CA THR A 10 -12.34 2.96 1.87
C THR A 10 -11.05 2.64 1.13
N LYS A 11 -11.12 1.85 0.05
CA LYS A 11 -9.96 1.49 -0.78
C LYS A 11 -9.30 2.73 -1.38
N CYS A 12 -10.08 3.58 -2.06
CA CYS A 12 -9.55 4.77 -2.73
C CYS A 12 -8.87 5.72 -1.74
N LEU A 13 -9.51 6.01 -0.60
CA LEU A 13 -8.94 6.89 0.40
C LEU A 13 -7.65 6.31 1.01
N ARG A 14 -7.62 5.01 1.34
CA ARG A 14 -6.42 4.38 1.90
C ARG A 14 -5.27 4.33 0.90
N ALA A 15 -5.55 4.11 -0.39
CA ALA A 15 -4.55 4.19 -1.45
C ALA A 15 -3.89 5.59 -1.46
N SER A 16 -4.69 6.65 -1.46
CA SER A 16 -4.16 8.02 -1.42
C SER A 16 -3.43 8.36 -0.11
N LEU A 17 -3.85 7.80 1.02
CA LEU A 17 -3.15 7.97 2.30
C LEU A 17 -1.77 7.29 2.30
N SER A 18 -1.62 6.16 1.62
CA SER A 18 -0.37 5.40 1.61
C SER A 18 0.79 6.19 1.01
N ASP A 19 0.53 6.99 -0.03
CA ASP A 19 1.51 7.87 -0.66
C ASP A 19 2.15 8.89 0.31
N LEU A 20 1.35 9.41 1.25
CA LEU A 20 1.86 10.35 2.24
C LEU A 20 2.60 9.63 3.38
N ILE A 21 1.95 8.60 3.94
CA ILE A 21 2.50 7.94 5.13
C ILE A 21 3.81 7.23 4.85
N CYS A 22 4.01 6.66 3.65
CA CYS A 22 5.28 6.05 3.29
C CYS A 22 6.43 7.08 3.28
N LYS A 23 6.12 8.37 3.09
CA LYS A 23 7.08 9.50 3.13
C LYS A 23 7.27 10.09 4.53
N GLY A 24 6.63 9.52 5.56
CA GLY A 24 6.63 10.08 6.91
C GLY A 24 5.85 11.39 7.04
N VAL A 25 4.94 11.64 6.10
CA VAL A 25 4.02 12.79 6.11
C VAL A 25 2.72 12.35 6.77
N MET A 26 2.25 13.14 7.75
CA MET A 26 0.98 12.85 8.43
C MET A 26 -0.17 13.51 7.68
N PRO A 27 -1.09 12.70 7.09
CA PRO A 27 -2.28 13.24 6.44
C PRO A 27 -3.12 14.04 7.45
N LYS A 28 -3.72 15.13 6.99
CA LYS A 28 -4.54 16.01 7.83
C LYS A 28 -5.89 16.30 7.20
N TYR A 29 -5.88 16.63 5.92
CA TYR A 29 -7.06 17.00 5.17
C TYR A 29 -7.17 16.18 3.89
N TYR A 30 -8.39 15.98 3.41
CA TYR A 30 -8.61 15.44 2.09
C TYR A 30 -9.78 16.13 1.40
N PHE A 31 -9.76 16.07 0.09
CA PHE A 31 -10.82 16.53 -0.80
C PHE A 31 -11.30 15.33 -1.62
N ILE A 32 -12.59 15.33 -1.97
CA ILE A 32 -13.17 14.29 -2.79
C ILE A 32 -13.96 14.90 -3.93
N SER A 33 -13.59 14.62 -5.18
CA SER A 33 -14.43 14.88 -6.33
C SER A 33 -15.07 13.58 -6.78
N ALA A 34 -16.36 13.64 -7.09
CA ALA A 34 -17.14 12.50 -7.51
C ALA A 34 -17.93 12.81 -8.78
N SER A 35 -17.95 11.89 -9.73
CA SER A 35 -18.86 11.96 -10.87
C SER A 35 -19.72 10.71 -10.94
N GLY A 36 -20.97 10.87 -11.37
CA GLY A 36 -21.91 9.76 -11.47
C GLY A 36 -23.34 10.22 -11.72
N ASN A 37 -24.27 9.28 -11.70
CA ASN A 37 -25.68 9.53 -11.92
C ASN A 37 -26.55 9.15 -10.70
N LYS A 38 -27.86 9.33 -10.78
CA LYS A 38 -28.81 9.05 -9.70
C LYS A 38 -28.74 7.62 -9.16
N LYS A 39 -28.38 6.62 -9.98
CA LYS A 39 -28.21 5.22 -9.54
C LYS A 39 -26.98 5.07 -8.66
N HIS A 40 -25.88 5.76 -9.00
CA HIS A 40 -24.64 5.76 -8.22
C HIS A 40 -24.84 6.48 -6.89
N PHE A 41 -25.51 7.63 -6.89
CA PHE A 41 -25.69 8.50 -5.71
C PHE A 41 -27.11 8.40 -5.11
N SER A 42 -27.68 7.19 -5.08
CA SER A 42 -28.91 6.95 -4.33
C SER A 42 -28.71 7.26 -2.84
N ILE A 43 -29.79 7.60 -2.13
CA ILE A 43 -29.74 7.89 -0.67
C ILE A 43 -29.06 6.75 0.10
N SER A 44 -29.35 5.50 -0.25
CA SER A 44 -28.71 4.34 0.38
C SER A 44 -27.19 4.31 0.16
N ASN A 45 -26.73 4.58 -1.07
CA ASN A 45 -25.29 4.61 -1.38
C ASN A 45 -24.60 5.78 -0.69
N LEU A 46 -25.21 6.97 -0.69
CA LEU A 46 -24.67 8.15 0.00
C LEU A 46 -24.54 7.92 1.50
N LYS A 47 -25.51 7.25 2.15
CA LYS A 47 -25.38 6.85 3.57
C LYS A 47 -24.19 5.94 3.80
N LYS A 48 -23.98 4.91 2.97
CA LYS A 48 -22.81 4.00 3.06
C LYS A 48 -21.49 4.73 2.86
N ILE A 49 -21.41 5.60 1.85
CA ILE A 49 -20.24 6.44 1.56
C ILE A 49 -19.92 7.32 2.78
N SER A 50 -20.92 8.04 3.29
CA SER A 50 -20.75 8.91 4.46
C SER A 50 -20.27 8.15 5.70
N GLN A 51 -20.81 6.98 5.98
CA GLN A 51 -20.40 6.14 7.09
C GLN A 51 -18.94 5.67 6.93
N ALA A 52 -18.55 5.24 5.72
CA ALA A 52 -17.17 4.86 5.43
C ALA A 52 -16.21 6.03 5.66
N LEU A 53 -16.52 7.21 5.11
CA LEU A 53 -15.71 8.41 5.29
C LEU A 53 -15.60 8.82 6.77
N LYS A 54 -16.69 8.80 7.54
CA LYS A 54 -16.66 9.07 8.99
C LYS A 54 -15.77 8.10 9.74
N TYR A 55 -15.82 6.81 9.41
CA TYR A 55 -14.95 5.80 10.02
C TYR A 55 -13.47 6.06 9.73
N GLU A 56 -13.12 6.32 8.47
CA GLU A 56 -11.74 6.57 8.05
C GLU A 56 -11.20 7.90 8.64
N GLN A 57 -12.04 8.94 8.72
CA GLN A 57 -11.69 10.21 9.38
C GLN A 57 -11.31 9.99 10.85
N LYS A 58 -12.11 9.21 11.57
CA LYS A 58 -11.80 8.87 12.98
C LYS A 58 -10.53 8.02 13.09
N LYS A 59 -10.37 7.01 12.22
CA LYS A 59 -9.25 6.07 12.25
C LYS A 59 -7.90 6.74 12.01
N PHE A 60 -7.84 7.65 11.05
CA PHE A 60 -6.59 8.31 10.63
C PHE A 60 -6.46 9.76 11.13
N SER A 61 -7.43 10.26 11.90
CA SER A 61 -7.47 11.64 12.40
C SER A 61 -7.35 12.68 11.27
N ILE A 62 -8.06 12.44 10.16
CA ILE A 62 -8.11 13.31 8.98
C ILE A 62 -9.48 13.95 8.86
N LYS A 63 -9.58 15.09 8.12
CA LYS A 63 -10.83 15.82 7.91
C LYS A 63 -11.12 15.99 6.42
N LEU A 64 -12.38 15.77 6.04
CA LEU A 64 -12.88 16.20 4.72
C LEU A 64 -12.93 17.75 4.72
N SER A 65 -12.27 18.36 3.76
CA SER A 65 -12.13 19.82 3.66
C SER A 65 -12.84 20.43 2.47
N GLY A 66 -13.39 19.61 1.59
CA GLY A 66 -14.15 20.06 0.44
C GLY A 66 -14.21 18.98 -0.65
N GLY A 67 -14.82 19.39 -1.75
CA GLY A 67 -14.97 18.51 -2.92
C GLY A 67 -16.12 18.99 -3.80
N ASP A 68 -16.39 18.21 -4.82
CA ASP A 68 -17.46 18.50 -5.78
C ASP A 68 -18.14 17.21 -6.24
N THR A 69 -19.38 17.32 -6.72
CA THR A 69 -20.12 16.21 -7.28
C THR A 69 -20.80 16.65 -8.57
N VAL A 70 -20.42 16.02 -9.68
CA VAL A 70 -20.93 16.35 -11.00
C VAL A 70 -21.69 15.18 -11.62
N PHE A 71 -22.66 15.51 -12.47
CA PHE A 71 -23.38 14.49 -13.22
C PHE A 71 -22.49 13.85 -14.28
N SER A 72 -22.53 12.52 -14.37
CA SER A 72 -21.86 11.74 -15.41
C SER A 72 -22.52 10.36 -15.54
N ASN A 73 -22.50 9.78 -16.72
CA ASN A 73 -22.89 8.38 -16.91
C ASN A 73 -21.85 7.41 -16.32
N ASN A 74 -20.60 7.83 -16.22
CA ASN A 74 -19.50 7.06 -15.66
C ASN A 74 -19.26 7.47 -14.21
N LEU A 75 -19.13 6.46 -13.33
CA LEU A 75 -18.75 6.67 -11.94
C LEU A 75 -17.25 6.88 -11.83
N SER A 76 -16.84 7.98 -11.21
CA SER A 76 -15.46 8.14 -10.77
C SER A 76 -15.37 8.81 -9.39
N PHE A 77 -14.26 8.57 -8.70
CA PHE A 77 -13.87 9.25 -7.47
C PHE A 77 -12.42 9.66 -7.57
N THR A 78 -12.14 10.90 -7.24
CA THR A 78 -10.78 11.44 -7.11
C THR A 78 -10.58 11.91 -5.68
N PHE A 79 -9.52 11.43 -5.04
CA PHE A 79 -9.11 11.86 -3.70
C PHE A 79 -7.81 12.66 -3.80
N VAL A 80 -7.81 13.84 -3.19
CA VAL A 80 -6.59 14.62 -2.96
C VAL A 80 -6.36 14.66 -1.47
N VAL A 81 -5.20 14.19 -1.01
CA VAL A 81 -4.85 14.16 0.41
C VAL A 81 -3.71 15.13 0.66
N VAL A 82 -3.87 15.96 1.69
CA VAL A 82 -2.89 16.94 2.14
C VAL A 82 -2.45 16.60 3.55
N GLY A 83 -1.15 16.68 3.79
CA GLY A 83 -0.54 16.38 5.09
C GLY A 83 0.59 17.30 5.44
N TYR A 84 1.10 17.14 6.67
CA TYR A 84 2.21 17.91 7.20
C TYR A 84 3.32 16.99 7.70
N SER A 85 4.53 17.47 7.60
CA SER A 85 5.70 16.81 8.16
C SER A 85 6.58 17.85 8.85
N ASN A 86 7.07 17.53 10.04
CA ASN A 86 8.04 18.38 10.76
C ASN A 86 9.47 18.23 10.21
N LYS A 87 9.68 17.32 9.28
CA LYS A 87 10.95 17.05 8.58
C LYS A 87 10.69 16.99 7.09
N LEU A 88 11.72 17.08 6.29
CA LEU A 88 11.60 16.84 4.85
C LEU A 88 11.01 15.43 4.60
N PRO A 89 10.03 15.30 3.71
CA PRO A 89 9.49 14.00 3.32
C PRO A 89 10.60 13.09 2.80
N ILE A 90 10.52 11.81 3.12
CA ILE A 90 11.48 10.82 2.61
C ILE A 90 11.26 10.65 1.11
N LEU A 91 12.33 10.80 0.34
CA LEU A 91 12.29 10.65 -1.11
C LEU A 91 12.48 9.18 -1.53
N ARG A 92 12.15 8.86 -2.79
CA ARG A 92 12.48 7.59 -3.42
C ARG A 92 13.99 7.43 -3.67
N SER A 93 14.71 8.54 -3.86
CA SER A 93 16.11 8.61 -4.30
C SER A 93 17.14 8.76 -3.17
N GLY A 94 16.82 8.33 -1.95
CA GLY A 94 17.72 8.51 -0.79
C GLY A 94 18.50 7.27 -0.36
N SER A 95 18.35 6.14 -1.04
CA SER A 95 19.03 4.88 -0.70
C SER A 95 20.55 5.01 -0.76
N LYS A 96 21.25 4.33 0.16
CA LYS A 96 22.72 4.31 0.25
C LYS A 96 23.23 2.88 0.11
N LEU A 97 24.46 2.75 -0.41
CA LEU A 97 25.13 1.45 -0.50
C LEU A 97 25.17 0.78 0.88
N ASN A 98 24.89 -0.52 0.91
CA ASN A 98 24.80 -1.34 2.11
C ASN A 98 23.66 -1.01 3.08
N ASP A 99 22.70 -0.16 2.71
CA ASP A 99 21.45 -0.06 3.46
C ASP A 99 20.72 -1.41 3.45
N ASP A 100 20.09 -1.73 4.58
CA ASP A 100 19.12 -2.82 4.63
C ASP A 100 17.81 -2.40 3.97
N ILE A 101 17.11 -3.36 3.34
CA ILE A 101 15.79 -3.17 2.72
C ILE A 101 14.73 -3.81 3.61
N TYR A 102 13.66 -3.09 3.88
CA TYR A 102 12.59 -3.50 4.79
C TYR A 102 11.22 -3.39 4.15
N ILE A 103 10.31 -4.28 4.58
CA ILE A 103 8.87 -4.24 4.26
C ILE A 103 8.09 -4.25 5.56
N THR A 104 7.04 -3.42 5.65
CA THR A 104 6.07 -3.48 6.75
C THR A 104 5.01 -4.55 6.48
N ASN A 105 4.51 -5.19 7.53
CA ASN A 105 3.46 -6.22 7.52
C ASN A 105 3.70 -7.33 6.47
N THR A 106 2.62 -7.87 5.88
CA THR A 106 2.64 -8.93 4.87
C THR A 106 2.10 -8.42 3.54
N ILE A 107 2.54 -9.00 2.43
CA ILE A 107 2.15 -8.62 1.08
C ILE A 107 1.60 -9.79 0.27
N GLY A 108 0.86 -9.48 -0.79
CA GLY A 108 0.28 -10.44 -1.73
C GLY A 108 -1.17 -10.84 -1.46
N ASP A 109 -1.72 -10.59 -0.28
CA ASP A 109 -3.11 -10.87 0.07
C ASP A 109 -4.12 -10.11 -0.80
N PRO A 110 -3.95 -8.80 -1.06
CA PRO A 110 -4.90 -8.03 -1.85
C PRO A 110 -5.03 -8.52 -3.29
N TYR A 111 -3.94 -8.94 -3.90
CA TYR A 111 -3.99 -9.51 -5.26
C TYR A 111 -4.87 -10.76 -5.33
N LEU A 112 -4.76 -11.67 -4.35
CA LEU A 112 -5.64 -12.82 -4.27
C LEU A 112 -7.10 -12.39 -4.01
N GLY A 113 -7.30 -11.34 -3.23
CA GLY A 113 -8.62 -10.73 -3.01
C GLY A 113 -9.25 -10.23 -4.31
N LEU A 114 -8.49 -9.52 -5.13
CA LEU A 114 -8.92 -9.07 -6.46
C LEU A 114 -9.26 -10.25 -7.39
N TYR A 115 -8.45 -11.32 -7.35
CA TYR A 115 -8.72 -12.53 -8.10
C TYR A 115 -10.07 -13.14 -7.72
N PHE A 116 -10.37 -13.27 -6.42
CA PHE A 116 -11.66 -13.79 -5.96
C PHE A 116 -12.84 -12.88 -6.35
N ILE A 117 -12.66 -11.57 -6.33
CA ILE A 117 -13.69 -10.62 -6.78
C ILE A 117 -13.98 -10.83 -8.27
N LYS A 118 -12.94 -10.87 -9.11
CA LYS A 118 -13.08 -11.06 -10.56
C LYS A 118 -13.73 -12.40 -10.91
N LYS A 119 -13.40 -13.46 -10.18
CA LYS A 119 -13.98 -14.80 -10.36
C LYS A 119 -15.32 -15.00 -9.64
N LYS A 120 -15.83 -13.99 -8.92
CA LYS A 120 -17.09 -14.03 -8.13
C LYS A 120 -17.11 -15.19 -7.12
N LEU A 121 -15.97 -15.60 -6.61
CA LEU A 121 -15.86 -16.68 -5.62
C LEU A 121 -16.17 -16.16 -4.22
N ASN A 122 -17.10 -16.82 -3.52
CA ASN A 122 -17.53 -16.43 -2.17
C ASN A 122 -17.41 -17.60 -1.19
N THR A 123 -16.20 -17.80 -0.68
CA THR A 123 -15.89 -18.82 0.33
C THR A 123 -15.46 -18.14 1.64
N LYS A 124 -15.39 -18.89 2.75
CA LYS A 124 -14.86 -18.35 4.02
C LYS A 124 -13.44 -17.79 3.85
N MET A 125 -12.61 -18.43 3.07
CA MET A 125 -11.24 -18.00 2.78
C MET A 125 -11.23 -16.76 1.89
N SER A 126 -12.09 -16.68 0.85
CA SER A 126 -12.15 -15.52 -0.04
C SER A 126 -12.53 -14.22 0.68
N LYS A 127 -13.38 -14.29 1.72
CA LYS A 127 -13.76 -13.12 2.52
C LYS A 127 -12.57 -12.41 3.15
N TYR A 128 -11.59 -13.16 3.66
CA TYR A 128 -10.35 -12.60 4.22
C TYR A 128 -9.58 -11.80 3.17
N PHE A 129 -9.30 -12.39 2.02
CA PHE A 129 -8.51 -11.75 0.97
C PHE A 129 -9.26 -10.60 0.29
N VAL A 130 -10.57 -10.74 0.07
CA VAL A 130 -11.43 -9.66 -0.44
C VAL A 130 -11.44 -8.47 0.52
N ASN A 131 -11.47 -8.72 1.83
CA ASN A 131 -11.35 -7.65 2.82
C ASN A 131 -9.96 -6.99 2.77
N SER A 132 -8.89 -7.75 2.61
CA SER A 132 -7.52 -7.20 2.45
C SER A 132 -7.40 -6.31 1.22
N TYR A 133 -8.08 -6.65 0.11
CA TYR A 133 -8.12 -5.82 -1.09
C TYR A 133 -8.85 -4.49 -0.87
N TYR A 134 -10.03 -4.51 -0.27
CA TYR A 134 -10.83 -3.30 -0.07
C TYR A 134 -10.38 -2.45 1.13
N LYS A 135 -9.79 -3.06 2.13
CA LYS A 135 -9.39 -2.41 3.39
C LYS A 135 -7.93 -2.69 3.71
N PRO A 136 -6.97 -2.25 2.85
CA PRO A 136 -5.55 -2.47 3.12
C PRO A 136 -5.17 -1.93 4.51
N ASN A 137 -4.38 -2.70 5.24
CA ASN A 137 -3.97 -2.33 6.60
C ASN A 137 -2.72 -1.44 6.55
N LEU A 138 -2.92 -0.13 6.54
CA LEU A 138 -1.82 0.83 6.46
C LEU A 138 -0.99 0.83 7.76
N PRO A 139 0.36 0.86 7.69
CA PRO A 139 1.25 0.93 8.85
C PRO A 139 1.33 2.36 9.42
N PHE A 140 0.17 2.96 9.72
CA PHE A 140 0.03 4.37 10.07
C PHE A 140 0.80 4.78 11.34
N ASN A 141 0.76 3.96 12.39
CA ASN A 141 1.48 4.28 13.63
C ASN A 141 3.00 4.16 13.47
N PHE A 142 3.47 3.21 12.66
CA PHE A 142 4.88 3.06 12.34
C PHE A 142 5.39 4.25 11.51
N SER A 143 4.60 4.71 10.54
CA SER A 143 4.97 5.80 9.64
C SER A 143 5.25 7.12 10.37
N LYS A 144 4.63 7.37 11.53
CA LYS A 144 4.89 8.56 12.37
C LYS A 144 6.35 8.73 12.80
N LYS A 145 7.13 7.64 12.74
CA LYS A 145 8.53 7.62 13.20
C LYS A 145 9.52 7.23 12.11
N ILE A 146 9.06 6.96 10.90
CA ILE A 146 9.91 6.47 9.80
C ILE A 146 11.03 7.46 9.43
N ASN A 147 10.79 8.76 9.57
CA ASN A 147 11.76 9.85 9.33
C ASN A 147 12.98 9.82 10.29
N LEU A 148 12.97 8.96 11.32
CA LEU A 148 14.10 8.82 12.23
C LEU A 148 15.21 7.92 11.68
N PHE A 149 14.91 7.08 10.68
CA PHE A 149 15.84 6.05 10.24
C PHE A 149 15.80 5.73 8.73
N ALA A 150 14.72 5.98 8.03
CA ALA A 150 14.64 5.64 6.62
C ALA A 150 15.39 6.64 5.74
N ASN A 151 16.20 6.12 4.81
CA ASN A 151 16.93 6.90 3.82
C ASN A 151 16.10 7.11 2.55
N ALA A 152 15.37 6.09 2.11
CA ALA A 152 14.42 6.15 0.99
C ALA A 152 13.18 5.32 1.31
N SER A 153 12.03 5.68 0.74
CA SER A 153 10.79 4.93 0.93
C SER A 153 9.79 5.14 -0.20
N ILE A 154 8.97 4.11 -0.39
CA ILE A 154 7.82 4.06 -1.30
C ILE A 154 6.78 3.12 -0.69
N ASP A 155 5.50 3.25 -1.06
CA ASP A 155 4.51 2.23 -0.78
C ASP A 155 4.53 1.11 -1.85
N ILE A 156 4.03 -0.07 -1.50
CA ILE A 156 3.91 -1.19 -2.43
C ILE A 156 2.50 -1.15 -3.03
N SER A 157 2.37 -0.43 -4.14
CA SER A 157 1.12 -0.24 -4.89
C SER A 157 1.09 -1.01 -6.20
N ASP A 158 2.21 -1.08 -6.92
CA ASP A 158 2.34 -1.78 -8.20
C ASP A 158 2.92 -3.18 -8.08
N GLY A 159 3.48 -3.50 -6.92
CA GLY A 159 4.08 -4.76 -6.55
C GLY A 159 5.54 -4.66 -6.16
N LEU A 160 5.98 -5.57 -5.31
CA LEU A 160 7.29 -5.49 -4.65
C LEU A 160 8.46 -5.16 -5.60
N TYR A 161 8.54 -5.86 -6.72
CA TYR A 161 9.69 -5.69 -7.63
C TYR A 161 9.58 -4.40 -8.46
N GLN A 162 8.36 -4.00 -8.83
CA GLN A 162 8.13 -2.76 -9.55
C GLN A 162 8.49 -1.56 -8.69
N ASP A 163 8.04 -1.55 -7.44
CA ASP A 163 8.30 -0.46 -6.50
C ASP A 163 9.76 -0.42 -6.03
N LEU A 164 10.44 -1.58 -5.94
CA LEU A 164 11.90 -1.62 -5.81
C LEU A 164 12.60 -0.99 -7.01
N ASN A 165 12.16 -1.26 -8.22
CA ASN A 165 12.74 -0.65 -9.41
C ASN A 165 12.58 0.88 -9.38
N HIS A 166 11.43 1.38 -8.90
CA HIS A 166 11.23 2.82 -8.71
C HIS A 166 12.17 3.44 -7.67
N LEU A 167 12.52 2.71 -6.60
CA LEU A 167 13.49 3.20 -5.60
C LEU A 167 14.92 3.34 -6.17
N PHE A 168 15.27 2.56 -7.18
CA PHE A 168 16.65 2.49 -7.69
C PHE A 168 16.82 3.01 -9.12
N SER A 169 15.74 3.40 -9.82
CA SER A 169 15.73 3.74 -11.24
C SER A 169 16.71 4.87 -11.64
N ASN A 170 16.92 5.83 -10.73
CA ASN A 170 17.76 7.01 -10.99
C ASN A 170 19.06 6.99 -10.19
N SER A 171 19.63 5.81 -9.94
CA SER A 171 20.86 5.65 -9.16
C SER A 171 21.76 4.57 -9.76
N ASN A 172 23.05 4.60 -9.43
CA ASN A 172 23.98 3.49 -9.71
C ASN A 172 23.91 2.41 -8.62
N LEU A 173 22.71 2.21 -8.07
CA LEU A 173 22.43 1.21 -7.04
C LEU A 173 21.46 0.16 -7.58
N THR A 174 21.57 -1.01 -7.01
CA THR A 174 20.67 -2.15 -7.22
C THR A 174 20.38 -2.82 -5.89
N TYR A 175 19.72 -3.96 -5.91
CA TYR A 175 19.37 -4.66 -4.67
C TYR A 175 19.61 -6.16 -4.76
N SER A 176 19.85 -6.76 -3.61
CA SER A 176 19.83 -8.21 -3.41
C SER A 176 18.75 -8.54 -2.39
N LEU A 177 17.74 -9.32 -2.79
CA LEU A 177 16.67 -9.79 -1.93
C LEU A 177 16.88 -11.24 -1.53
N ASP A 178 16.45 -11.58 -0.34
CA ASP A 178 16.22 -12.95 0.10
C ASP A 178 14.74 -13.32 -0.10
N PRO A 179 14.38 -14.12 -1.12
CA PRO A 179 12.99 -14.45 -1.41
C PRO A 179 12.29 -15.19 -0.27
N HIS A 180 13.04 -15.90 0.59
CA HIS A 180 12.48 -16.61 1.73
C HIS A 180 11.99 -15.66 2.82
N LYS A 181 12.64 -14.49 2.96
CA LYS A 181 12.30 -13.45 3.94
C LYS A 181 11.14 -12.54 3.53
N ILE A 182 10.71 -12.57 2.27
CA ILE A 182 9.56 -11.75 1.86
C ILE A 182 8.33 -12.19 2.68
N PRO A 183 7.74 -11.27 3.49
CA PRO A 183 6.68 -11.62 4.41
C PRO A 183 5.34 -11.82 3.67
N ILE A 184 4.71 -12.96 3.89
CA ILE A 184 3.34 -13.26 3.43
C ILE A 184 2.50 -13.69 4.63
N SER A 185 1.19 -13.50 4.56
CA SER A 185 0.27 -13.91 5.62
C SER A 185 0.21 -15.45 5.78
N HIS A 186 -0.17 -15.90 6.97
CA HIS A 186 -0.44 -17.32 7.21
C HIS A 186 -1.51 -17.86 6.25
N ASN A 187 -2.56 -17.08 6.00
CA ASN A 187 -3.63 -17.45 5.08
C ASN A 187 -3.13 -17.62 3.64
N LEU A 188 -2.29 -16.68 3.16
CA LEU A 188 -1.70 -16.80 1.83
C LEU A 188 -0.76 -17.99 1.76
N LYS A 189 0.10 -18.21 2.77
CA LYS A 189 0.97 -19.39 2.83
C LYS A 189 0.17 -20.70 2.72
N LYS A 190 -0.90 -20.83 3.49
CA LYS A 190 -1.80 -21.99 3.43
C LYS A 190 -2.44 -22.16 2.05
N TYR A 191 -2.90 -21.05 1.45
CA TYR A 191 -3.50 -21.07 0.11
C TYR A 191 -2.48 -21.53 -0.96
N LEU A 192 -1.24 -21.03 -0.90
CA LEU A 192 -0.18 -21.42 -1.83
C LEU A 192 0.15 -22.90 -1.76
N ILE A 193 0.28 -23.45 -0.54
CA ILE A 193 0.56 -24.89 -0.32
C ILE A 193 -0.58 -25.75 -0.88
N ASN A 194 -1.83 -25.43 -0.52
CA ASN A 194 -2.99 -26.22 -0.92
C ASN A 194 -3.25 -26.21 -2.44
N ASN A 195 -2.75 -25.19 -3.15
CA ASN A 195 -2.96 -25.06 -4.60
C ASN A 195 -1.65 -25.22 -5.41
N ASN A 196 -0.56 -25.66 -4.79
CA ASN A 196 0.77 -25.81 -5.42
C ASN A 196 1.22 -24.56 -6.19
N LEU A 197 1.07 -23.37 -5.58
CA LEU A 197 1.36 -22.09 -6.20
C LEU A 197 2.66 -21.47 -5.66
N LYS A 198 3.34 -20.68 -6.50
CA LYS A 198 4.59 -19.99 -6.13
C LYS A 198 4.30 -18.61 -5.50
N LYS A 199 4.98 -18.29 -4.40
CA LYS A 199 4.89 -17.01 -3.70
C LYS A 199 5.08 -15.81 -4.64
N ASN A 200 6.05 -15.86 -5.54
CA ASN A 200 6.36 -14.76 -6.46
C ASN A 200 5.17 -14.36 -7.36
N SER A 201 4.27 -15.28 -7.68
CA SER A 201 3.08 -14.98 -8.47
C SER A 201 2.10 -14.04 -7.77
N PHE A 202 2.26 -13.84 -6.46
CA PHE A 202 1.41 -12.98 -5.64
C PHE A 202 2.12 -11.69 -5.24
N VAL A 203 3.36 -11.78 -4.72
CA VAL A 203 4.10 -10.60 -4.22
C VAL A 203 4.59 -9.65 -5.32
N LYS A 204 4.62 -10.09 -6.58
CA LYS A 204 4.93 -9.21 -7.72
C LYS A 204 3.78 -8.29 -8.11
N ASN A 205 2.56 -8.57 -7.65
CA ASN A 205 1.39 -7.75 -7.90
C ASN A 205 1.17 -6.78 -6.75
N GLY A 206 0.46 -5.68 -7.02
CA GLY A 206 0.32 -4.58 -6.09
C GLY A 206 -0.92 -4.64 -5.19
N ASP A 207 -1.40 -3.45 -4.84
CA ASP A 207 -2.53 -3.18 -3.94
C ASP A 207 -2.26 -3.46 -2.45
N ASP A 208 -1.01 -3.69 -2.06
CA ASP A 208 -0.63 -4.00 -0.67
C ASP A 208 -0.59 -2.77 0.23
N TYR A 209 -0.13 -1.62 -0.29
CA TYR A 209 0.02 -0.35 0.41
C TYR A 209 0.83 -0.47 1.71
N GLN A 210 1.81 -1.37 1.70
CA GLN A 210 2.81 -1.51 2.75
C GLN A 210 4.01 -0.61 2.44
N ILE A 211 4.76 -0.21 3.47
CA ILE A 211 5.93 0.62 3.28
C ILE A 211 7.13 -0.27 2.94
N LEU A 212 7.75 0.03 1.80
CA LEU A 212 9.05 -0.46 1.38
C LEU A 212 10.07 0.65 1.63
N PHE A 213 11.11 0.39 2.41
CA PHE A 213 12.10 1.43 2.75
C PHE A 213 13.50 0.88 2.89
N THR A 214 14.48 1.77 2.76
CA THR A 214 15.88 1.49 3.00
C THR A 214 16.38 2.23 4.23
N ALA A 215 17.28 1.61 5.00
CA ALA A 215 17.85 2.21 6.20
C ALA A 215 19.25 1.69 6.50
N ASN A 216 20.07 2.53 7.11
CA ASN A 216 21.40 2.14 7.54
C ASN A 216 21.35 1.01 8.58
N LYS A 217 22.28 0.06 8.49
CA LYS A 217 22.40 -1.10 9.42
C LYS A 217 22.45 -0.72 10.90
N LYS A 218 23.01 0.45 11.23
CA LYS A 218 23.06 0.97 12.61
C LYS A 218 21.68 1.22 13.22
N ASN A 219 20.66 1.39 12.39
CA ASN A 219 19.30 1.68 12.83
C ASN A 219 18.45 0.42 13.12
N ARG A 220 19.01 -0.81 12.98
CA ARG A 220 18.28 -2.06 13.16
C ARG A 220 17.52 -2.13 14.48
N SER A 221 18.21 -1.85 15.60
CA SER A 221 17.61 -1.88 16.95
C SER A 221 16.52 -0.83 17.12
N LEU A 222 16.74 0.39 16.59
CA LEU A 222 15.75 1.44 16.60
C LEU A 222 14.49 1.05 15.80
N ILE A 223 14.67 0.49 14.61
CA ILE A 223 13.59 0.03 13.74
C ILE A 223 12.75 -1.04 14.46
N GLN A 224 13.38 -2.06 15.04
CA GLN A 224 12.68 -3.13 15.77
C GLN A 224 11.91 -2.59 16.99
N ARG A 225 12.52 -1.68 17.75
CA ARG A 225 11.84 -1.04 18.90
C ARG A 225 10.61 -0.25 18.47
N ILE A 226 10.69 0.50 17.36
CA ILE A 226 9.54 1.27 16.83
C ILE A 226 8.49 0.32 16.26
N ALA A 227 8.88 -0.72 15.54
CA ALA A 227 8.01 -1.76 15.02
C ALA A 227 7.19 -2.41 16.14
N SER A 228 7.84 -2.83 17.22
CA SER A 228 7.17 -3.41 18.39
C SER A 228 6.20 -2.42 19.04
N LYS A 229 6.63 -1.18 19.32
CA LYS A 229 5.76 -0.14 19.93
C LYS A 229 4.56 0.24 19.07
N SER A 230 4.68 0.16 17.75
CA SER A 230 3.58 0.47 16.80
C SER A 230 2.75 -0.76 16.42
N GLN A 231 3.07 -1.94 16.98
CA GLN A 231 2.43 -3.21 16.63
C GLN A 231 2.44 -3.48 15.11
N THR A 232 3.56 -3.14 14.46
CA THR A 232 3.75 -3.30 13.02
C THR A 232 4.84 -4.33 12.79
N LEU A 233 4.56 -5.40 12.05
CA LEU A 233 5.59 -6.31 11.60
C LEU A 233 6.54 -5.57 10.64
N VAL A 234 7.85 -5.64 10.87
CA VAL A 234 8.85 -5.08 9.97
C VAL A 234 9.89 -6.13 9.67
N THR A 235 10.01 -6.50 8.41
CA THR A 235 10.89 -7.58 7.95
C THR A 235 12.00 -7.02 7.09
N ARG A 236 13.25 -7.36 7.44
CA ARG A 236 14.41 -7.11 6.59
C ARG A 236 14.45 -8.17 5.49
N VAL A 237 14.32 -7.73 4.25
CA VAL A 237 14.19 -8.62 3.09
C VAL A 237 15.40 -8.62 2.16
N GLY A 238 16.35 -7.69 2.35
CA GLY A 238 17.50 -7.59 1.47
C GLY A 238 18.48 -6.49 1.86
N VAL A 239 19.34 -6.16 0.90
CA VAL A 239 20.39 -5.13 1.04
C VAL A 239 20.60 -4.41 -0.27
N VAL A 240 20.91 -3.11 -0.18
CA VAL A 240 21.28 -2.25 -1.31
C VAL A 240 22.72 -2.57 -1.75
N LYS A 241 22.90 -2.74 -3.06
CA LYS A 241 24.18 -3.08 -3.71
C LYS A 241 24.59 -2.00 -4.72
N SER A 242 25.87 -1.94 -5.00
CA SER A 242 26.39 -1.17 -6.16
C SER A 242 26.08 -1.91 -7.45
N GLY A 243 25.75 -1.16 -8.50
CA GLY A 243 25.56 -1.69 -9.85
C GLY A 243 24.33 -1.14 -10.54
N LYS A 244 24.24 -1.39 -11.84
CA LYS A 244 23.05 -1.01 -12.64
C LYS A 244 21.87 -1.92 -12.32
N LEU A 245 20.70 -1.33 -12.19
CA LEU A 245 19.45 -2.05 -12.01
C LEU A 245 19.16 -2.93 -13.23
N LYS A 246 18.97 -4.23 -13.01
CA LYS A 246 18.52 -5.17 -14.06
C LYS A 246 17.05 -5.49 -13.81
N ILE A 247 16.18 -5.03 -14.71
CA ILE A 247 14.75 -5.29 -14.66
C ILE A 247 14.48 -6.68 -15.24
N ASP A 248 13.96 -7.58 -14.42
CA ASP A 248 13.51 -8.90 -14.88
C ASP A 248 12.05 -8.81 -15.34
N PRO A 249 11.73 -8.98 -16.65
CA PRO A 249 10.36 -8.89 -17.15
C PRO A 249 9.38 -9.86 -16.46
N LYS A 250 9.87 -11.01 -15.97
CA LYS A 250 9.03 -12.00 -15.26
C LYS A 250 8.60 -11.55 -13.87
N LYS A 251 9.28 -10.53 -13.33
CA LYS A 251 9.02 -9.94 -12.01
C LYS A 251 8.32 -8.58 -12.08
N GLN A 252 7.99 -8.10 -13.28
CA GLN A 252 7.24 -6.87 -13.42
C GLN A 252 5.87 -6.98 -12.75
N GLY A 253 5.50 -5.92 -12.03
CA GLY A 253 4.21 -5.75 -11.39
C GLY A 253 3.15 -5.20 -12.35
N TYR A 254 2.24 -4.40 -11.82
CA TYR A 254 1.24 -3.72 -12.62
C TYR A 254 1.87 -2.64 -13.50
N ILE A 255 1.54 -2.65 -14.78
CA ILE A 255 1.98 -1.64 -15.74
C ILE A 255 0.76 -0.86 -16.21
N HIS A 256 0.78 0.46 -15.99
CA HIS A 256 -0.22 1.36 -16.54
C HIS A 256 -0.15 1.35 -18.06
N LYS A 257 -1.26 1.07 -18.72
CA LYS A 257 -1.42 1.19 -20.17
C LYS A 257 -2.20 2.48 -20.42
N PHE A 258 -1.54 3.43 -21.01
CA PHE A 258 -2.14 4.68 -21.47
C PHE A 258 -2.50 4.56 -22.94
#